data_84e2ea246ffb8c1cbec92a05b85ea069
#
_entry.id   84e2ea246ffb8c1cbec92a05b85ea069
#
_cell.length_a   1.000
_cell.length_b   1.000
_cell.length_c   1.000
_cell.angle_alpha   90.00
_cell.angle_beta   90.00
_cell.angle_gamma   90.00
#
_symmetry.space_group_name_H-M   'P 1'
#
loop_
_entity.id
_entity.type
_entity.pdbx_description
1 polymer ?
#
loop_
_entity_poly.entity_id
_entity_poly.type
_entity_poly.pdbx_seq_one_letter_code
_entity_poly.pdbx_strand_id
1 'polypeptide(L)'
;GYEAPIYNISGLAFGKAEVQERLGEGIKPFDERANRICFSARFDQEKQPDFFMDLVERYSEQNPGAQTFAILQGGPLRSNNEKYITRARELQSRGILEIHENLQKHEYYKILNDSRVLFNCALQDWVSNTVSEADALGCNVLYPAYRSFPETFANDPNRLYIPWSIDDVEVKLGNLLREAHHNMGLISDWTDGTIDRVVDIMQGKGSE
;
A
#
# COMPACT_ATOMS: atom_id res chain seq x y z
N GLY A 1 21.50 38.18 -4.02
CA GLY A 1 21.13 36.79 -3.90
C GLY A 1 20.00 36.49 -4.87
N TYR A 2 20.06 35.38 -5.54
CA TYR A 2 19.00 34.95 -6.46
C TYR A 2 17.89 34.32 -5.59
N GLU A 3 16.79 34.99 -5.41
CA GLU A 3 15.61 34.44 -4.73
C GLU A 3 14.71 33.83 -5.77
N ALA A 4 14.95 32.54 -6.07
CA ALA A 4 14.00 31.75 -6.84
C ALA A 4 12.88 31.26 -5.90
N PRO A 5 11.62 31.36 -6.29
CA PRO A 5 10.53 30.79 -5.50
C PRO A 5 10.69 29.26 -5.38
N ILE A 6 10.51 28.74 -4.16
CA ILE A 6 10.55 27.32 -3.88
C ILE A 6 9.11 26.81 -3.85
N TYR A 7 8.79 25.85 -4.73
CA TYR A 7 7.49 25.23 -4.79
C TYR A 7 7.56 23.82 -4.16
N ASN A 8 6.68 23.56 -3.21
CA ASN A 8 6.49 22.20 -2.69
C ASN A 8 5.48 21.51 -3.63
N ILE A 9 5.95 20.54 -4.39
CA ILE A 9 5.15 19.68 -5.26
C ILE A 9 5.22 18.25 -4.76
N SER A 10 4.05 17.63 -4.62
CA SER A 10 3.94 16.23 -4.22
C SER A 10 4.60 15.30 -5.25
N GLY A 11 5.01 14.11 -4.82
CA GLY A 11 5.54 13.11 -5.73
C GLY A 11 4.50 12.69 -6.77
N LEU A 12 4.98 12.41 -7.99
CA LEU A 12 4.14 11.87 -9.06
C LEU A 12 3.88 10.38 -8.79
N ALA A 13 2.61 10.00 -8.80
CA ALA A 13 2.16 8.61 -8.75
C ALA A 13 1.37 8.28 -10.04
N PHE A 14 0.98 7.03 -10.24
CA PHE A 14 0.10 6.67 -11.35
C PHE A 14 -1.29 7.28 -11.13
N GLY A 15 -1.83 7.91 -12.16
CA GLY A 15 -3.17 8.44 -12.15
C GLY A 15 -4.22 7.33 -12.02
N LYS A 16 -5.36 7.63 -11.39
CA LYS A 16 -6.45 6.67 -11.17
C LYS A 16 -6.94 6.05 -12.49
N ALA A 17 -7.12 6.87 -13.51
CA ALA A 17 -7.57 6.43 -14.83
C ALA A 17 -6.60 5.41 -15.46
N GLU A 18 -5.29 5.65 -15.37
CA GLU A 18 -4.28 4.73 -15.90
C GLU A 18 -4.29 3.39 -15.18
N VAL A 19 -4.42 3.39 -13.85
CA VAL A 19 -4.50 2.16 -13.05
C VAL A 19 -5.74 1.35 -13.43
N GLN A 20 -6.89 2.00 -13.57
CA GLN A 20 -8.16 1.37 -13.95
C GLN A 20 -8.14 0.83 -15.38
N GLU A 21 -7.55 1.56 -16.32
CA GLU A 21 -7.37 1.10 -17.69
C GLU A 21 -6.51 -0.18 -17.74
N ARG A 22 -5.41 -0.20 -16.99
CA ARG A 22 -4.51 -1.36 -16.91
C ARG A 22 -5.12 -2.55 -16.18
N LEU A 23 -6.07 -2.34 -15.27
CA LEU A 23 -6.84 -3.41 -14.64
C LEU A 23 -7.66 -4.17 -15.69
N GLY A 24 -8.26 -3.45 -16.65
CA GLY A 24 -9.03 -4.03 -17.76
C GLY A 24 -10.41 -4.58 -17.37
N GLU A 25 -10.86 -4.30 -16.14
CA GLU A 25 -12.16 -4.69 -15.61
C GLU A 25 -12.68 -3.62 -14.63
N GLY A 26 -13.93 -3.73 -14.16
CA GLY A 26 -14.51 -2.81 -13.19
C GLY A 26 -13.91 -2.93 -11.79
N ILE A 27 -13.98 -1.85 -11.03
CA ILE A 27 -13.60 -1.86 -9.61
C ILE A 27 -14.61 -2.71 -8.84
N LYS A 28 -14.12 -3.73 -8.15
CA LYS A 28 -14.93 -4.66 -7.38
C LYS A 28 -15.50 -3.96 -6.14
N PRO A 29 -16.82 -4.07 -5.86
CA PRO A 29 -17.40 -3.56 -4.62
C PRO A 29 -16.70 -4.15 -3.40
N PHE A 30 -16.55 -3.35 -2.35
CA PHE A 30 -15.78 -3.75 -1.16
C PHE A 30 -16.31 -5.04 -0.52
N ASP A 31 -17.63 -5.18 -0.43
CA ASP A 31 -18.29 -6.33 0.20
C ASP A 31 -18.09 -7.64 -0.57
N GLU A 32 -17.78 -7.54 -1.86
CA GLU A 32 -17.50 -8.69 -2.73
C GLU A 32 -16.02 -9.11 -2.73
N ARG A 33 -15.13 -8.34 -2.06
CA ARG A 33 -13.71 -8.60 -2.01
C ARG A 33 -13.37 -9.68 -1.00
N ALA A 34 -12.33 -10.45 -1.32
CA ALA A 34 -11.76 -11.40 -0.39
C ALA A 34 -11.22 -10.69 0.87
N ASN A 35 -11.35 -11.33 2.01
CA ASN A 35 -10.74 -10.92 3.28
C ASN A 35 -9.22 -11.12 3.19
N ARG A 36 -8.58 -10.43 2.26
CA ARG A 36 -7.14 -10.54 1.98
C ARG A 36 -6.42 -9.27 2.36
N ILE A 37 -5.26 -9.46 3.01
CA ILE A 37 -4.30 -8.41 3.37
C ILE A 37 -3.06 -8.62 2.50
N CYS A 38 -2.79 -7.68 1.60
CA CYS A 38 -1.64 -7.74 0.70
C CYS A 38 -0.44 -7.00 1.27
N PHE A 39 0.75 -7.53 1.04
CA PHE A 39 2.03 -6.87 1.25
C PHE A 39 2.76 -6.81 -0.10
N SER A 40 3.05 -5.60 -0.57
CA SER A 40 3.72 -5.36 -1.85
C SER A 40 4.93 -4.46 -1.67
N ALA A 41 6.04 -5.05 -1.29
CA ALA A 41 7.32 -4.37 -1.14
C ALA A 41 8.45 -5.36 -1.40
N ARG A 42 9.67 -4.84 -1.68
CA ARG A 42 10.87 -5.69 -1.67
C ARG A 42 11.01 -6.36 -0.30
N PHE A 43 11.56 -7.56 -0.29
CA PHE A 43 11.67 -8.35 0.95
C PHE A 43 13.03 -8.14 1.65
N ASP A 44 13.51 -6.88 1.60
CA ASP A 44 14.76 -6.45 2.22
C ASP A 44 14.49 -5.80 3.58
N GLN A 45 15.52 -5.72 4.43
CA GLN A 45 15.41 -5.29 5.81
C GLN A 45 14.72 -3.92 5.99
N GLU A 46 14.96 -2.96 5.09
CA GLU A 46 14.34 -1.64 5.16
C GLU A 46 12.82 -1.64 4.95
N LYS A 47 12.26 -2.73 4.43
CA LYS A 47 10.83 -2.97 4.26
C LYS A 47 10.23 -3.77 5.42
N GLN A 48 11.04 -4.14 6.41
CA GLN A 48 10.66 -4.82 7.64
C GLN A 48 9.83 -6.11 7.44
N PRO A 49 10.30 -7.07 6.63
CA PRO A 49 9.57 -8.31 6.41
C PRO A 49 9.35 -9.13 7.69
N ASP A 50 10.25 -9.03 8.68
CA ASP A 50 10.06 -9.70 9.97
C ASP A 50 8.81 -9.18 10.68
N PHE A 51 8.63 -7.85 10.75
CA PHE A 51 7.45 -7.27 11.37
C PHE A 51 6.16 -7.70 10.66
N PHE A 52 6.18 -7.77 9.32
CA PHE A 52 5.05 -8.30 8.55
C PHE A 52 4.77 -9.76 8.89
N MET A 53 5.81 -10.62 8.96
CA MET A 53 5.64 -12.04 9.26
C MET A 53 5.21 -12.28 10.72
N ASP A 54 5.68 -11.47 11.67
CA ASP A 54 5.19 -11.49 13.07
C ASP A 54 3.68 -11.17 13.11
N LEU A 55 3.25 -10.17 12.34
CA LEU A 55 1.83 -9.83 12.20
C LEU A 55 1.04 -11.00 11.59
N VAL A 56 1.53 -11.63 10.51
CA VAL A 56 0.88 -12.78 9.87
C VAL A 56 0.64 -13.91 10.87
N GLU A 57 1.67 -14.28 11.64
CA GLU A 57 1.57 -15.36 12.63
C GLU A 57 0.57 -15.00 13.72
N ARG A 58 0.79 -13.87 14.38
CA ARG A 58 -0.04 -13.46 15.53
C ARG A 58 -1.51 -13.24 15.16
N TYR A 59 -1.76 -12.53 14.05
CA TYR A 59 -3.13 -12.25 13.61
C TYR A 59 -3.87 -13.52 13.16
N SER A 60 -3.17 -14.45 12.50
CA SER A 60 -3.75 -15.72 12.08
C SER A 60 -4.06 -16.65 13.25
N GLU A 61 -3.24 -16.62 14.31
CA GLU A 61 -3.51 -17.38 15.55
C GLU A 61 -4.76 -16.86 16.29
N GLN A 62 -4.94 -15.56 16.32
CA GLN A 62 -6.11 -14.94 16.98
C GLN A 62 -7.40 -15.03 16.15
N ASN A 63 -7.27 -15.11 14.82
CA ASN A 63 -8.39 -15.09 13.88
C ASN A 63 -8.28 -16.23 12.85
N PRO A 64 -8.32 -17.50 13.28
CA PRO A 64 -8.06 -18.64 12.40
C PRO A 64 -9.07 -18.70 11.24
N GLY A 65 -8.56 -18.70 10.00
CA GLY A 65 -9.37 -18.81 8.79
C GLY A 65 -10.24 -17.61 8.44
N ALA A 66 -10.15 -16.51 9.20
CA ALA A 66 -10.97 -15.32 8.95
C ALA A 66 -10.44 -14.44 7.79
N GLN A 67 -9.14 -14.53 7.49
CA GLN A 67 -8.47 -13.76 6.45
C GLN A 67 -7.30 -14.54 5.85
N THR A 68 -6.80 -14.05 4.71
CA THR A 68 -5.53 -14.50 4.12
C THR A 68 -4.55 -13.35 4.03
N PHE A 69 -3.25 -13.65 4.21
CA PHE A 69 -2.17 -12.72 3.92
C PHE A 69 -1.53 -13.10 2.59
N ALA A 70 -1.12 -12.11 1.80
CA ALA A 70 -0.51 -12.35 0.51
C ALA A 70 0.69 -11.42 0.28
N ILE A 71 1.83 -12.00 -0.10
CA ILE A 71 2.99 -11.26 -0.63
C ILE A 71 2.82 -11.16 -2.14
N LEU A 72 2.92 -9.94 -2.69
CA LEU A 72 2.81 -9.67 -4.12
C LEU A 72 4.16 -9.17 -4.68
N GLN A 73 4.73 -9.91 -5.62
CA GLN A 73 6.03 -9.63 -6.22
C GLN A 73 5.96 -9.62 -7.75
N GLY A 74 6.49 -8.57 -8.39
CA GLY A 74 6.65 -8.51 -9.85
C GLY A 74 7.79 -9.36 -10.40
N GLY A 75 8.61 -9.94 -9.54
CA GLY A 75 9.68 -10.90 -9.84
C GLY A 75 9.65 -12.04 -8.84
N PRO A 76 10.72 -12.87 -8.78
CA PRO A 76 10.83 -13.88 -7.75
C PRO A 76 10.97 -13.25 -6.36
N LEU A 77 10.43 -13.91 -5.33
CA LEU A 77 10.64 -13.50 -3.95
C LEU A 77 12.14 -13.64 -3.61
N ARG A 78 12.77 -12.52 -3.34
CA ARG A 78 14.21 -12.45 -3.05
C ARG A 78 14.49 -11.44 -1.95
N SER A 79 15.56 -11.69 -1.20
CA SER A 79 16.06 -10.83 -0.15
C SER A 79 17.58 -10.96 -0.03
N ASN A 80 18.23 -9.94 0.52
CA ASN A 80 19.61 -10.02 0.97
C ASN A 80 19.79 -10.88 2.25
N ASN A 81 18.69 -11.28 2.88
CA ASN A 81 18.67 -12.12 4.05
C ASN A 81 17.81 -13.36 3.80
N GLU A 82 18.44 -14.50 3.55
CA GLU A 82 17.78 -15.78 3.29
C GLU A 82 16.83 -16.23 4.40
N LYS A 83 17.01 -15.77 5.64
CA LYS A 83 16.10 -16.10 6.74
C LYS A 83 14.70 -15.58 6.49
N TYR A 84 14.55 -14.42 5.83
CA TYR A 84 13.25 -13.87 5.49
C TYR A 84 12.52 -14.75 4.47
N ILE A 85 13.25 -15.26 3.48
CA ILE A 85 12.69 -16.15 2.45
C ILE A 85 12.25 -17.47 3.09
N THR A 86 13.12 -18.07 3.90
CA THR A 86 12.83 -19.33 4.60
C THR A 86 11.58 -19.20 5.45
N ARG A 87 11.49 -18.16 6.28
CA ARG A 87 10.31 -17.91 7.14
C ARG A 87 9.04 -17.69 6.33
N ALA A 88 9.09 -16.90 5.25
CA ALA A 88 7.94 -16.69 4.38
C ALA A 88 7.43 -18.00 3.76
N ARG A 89 8.32 -18.86 3.29
CA ARG A 89 7.98 -20.18 2.75
C ARG A 89 7.41 -21.13 3.82
N GLU A 90 7.89 -21.07 5.06
CA GLU A 90 7.31 -21.80 6.19
C GLU A 90 5.87 -21.35 6.46
N LEU A 91 5.60 -20.05 6.50
CA LEU A 91 4.24 -19.51 6.66
C LEU A 91 3.34 -19.92 5.49
N GLN A 92 3.87 -19.94 4.27
CA GLN A 92 3.16 -20.44 3.10
C GLN A 92 2.83 -21.92 3.25
N SER A 93 3.75 -22.75 3.70
CA SER A 93 3.53 -24.19 3.93
C SER A 93 2.48 -24.48 5.00
N ARG A 94 2.33 -23.57 5.98
CA ARG A 94 1.29 -23.61 7.02
C ARG A 94 -0.08 -23.12 6.50
N GLY A 95 -0.17 -22.62 5.28
CA GLY A 95 -1.41 -22.13 4.68
C GLY A 95 -1.93 -20.79 5.23
N ILE A 96 -1.11 -20.04 5.97
CA ILE A 96 -1.47 -18.73 6.53
C ILE A 96 -0.94 -17.55 5.73
N LEU A 97 -0.10 -17.81 4.72
CA LEU A 97 0.48 -16.81 3.82
C LEU A 97 0.46 -17.32 2.38
N GLU A 98 -0.05 -16.52 1.46
CA GLU A 98 0.10 -16.71 0.01
C GLU A 98 1.33 -15.97 -0.48
N ILE A 99 2.03 -16.52 -1.47
CA ILE A 99 3.15 -15.85 -2.14
C ILE A 99 2.91 -15.88 -3.64
N HIS A 100 2.70 -14.71 -4.21
CA HIS A 100 2.51 -14.50 -5.64
C HIS A 100 3.76 -13.86 -6.22
N GLU A 101 4.40 -14.56 -7.17
CA GLU A 101 5.68 -14.17 -7.77
C GLU A 101 5.53 -13.98 -9.28
N ASN A 102 6.44 -13.18 -9.85
CA ASN A 102 6.50 -12.91 -11.29
C ASN A 102 5.20 -12.32 -11.87
N LEU A 103 4.44 -11.60 -11.03
CA LEU A 103 3.18 -10.99 -11.43
C LEU A 103 3.41 -9.94 -12.51
N GLN A 104 2.67 -10.06 -13.59
CA GLN A 104 2.49 -8.96 -14.53
C GLN A 104 1.62 -7.86 -13.87
N LYS A 105 1.73 -6.63 -14.36
CA LYS A 105 1.06 -5.49 -13.72
C LYS A 105 -0.46 -5.64 -13.62
N HIS A 106 -1.09 -6.19 -14.66
CA HIS A 106 -2.54 -6.45 -14.66
C HIS A 106 -2.95 -7.55 -13.66
N GLU A 107 -2.13 -8.58 -13.46
CA GLU A 107 -2.38 -9.63 -12.45
C GLU A 107 -2.28 -9.08 -11.04
N TYR A 108 -1.26 -8.27 -10.80
CA TYR A 108 -1.09 -7.54 -9.55
C TYR A 108 -2.31 -6.65 -9.23
N TYR A 109 -2.81 -5.91 -10.21
CA TYR A 109 -3.99 -5.08 -10.05
C TYR A 109 -5.26 -5.88 -9.79
N LYS A 110 -5.44 -7.03 -10.43
CA LYS A 110 -6.55 -7.94 -10.15
C LYS A 110 -6.55 -8.45 -8.71
N ILE A 111 -5.38 -8.82 -8.20
CA ILE A 111 -5.26 -9.26 -6.80
C ILE A 111 -5.60 -8.12 -5.84
N LEU A 112 -5.11 -6.89 -6.10
CA LEU A 112 -5.46 -5.73 -5.27
C LEU A 112 -6.96 -5.39 -5.37
N ASN A 113 -7.55 -5.44 -6.56
CA ASN A 113 -8.98 -5.21 -6.77
C ASN A 113 -9.85 -6.23 -6.04
N ASP A 114 -9.35 -7.46 -5.85
CA ASP A 114 -10.01 -8.52 -5.09
C ASP A 114 -9.68 -8.51 -3.59
N SER A 115 -8.80 -7.63 -3.13
CA SER A 115 -8.33 -7.59 -1.74
C SER A 115 -8.92 -6.41 -0.99
N ARG A 116 -9.08 -6.56 0.34
CA ARG A 116 -9.61 -5.49 1.19
C ARG A 116 -8.55 -4.52 1.68
N VAL A 117 -7.33 -5.00 1.98
CA VAL A 117 -6.30 -4.17 2.58
C VAL A 117 -4.94 -4.35 1.92
N LEU A 118 -4.25 -3.25 1.62
CA LEU A 118 -2.81 -3.21 1.39
C LEU A 118 -2.12 -2.74 2.67
N PHE A 119 -1.28 -3.58 3.24
CA PHE A 119 -0.46 -3.29 4.41
C PHE A 119 0.98 -2.99 4.00
N ASN A 120 1.60 -2.00 4.63
CA ASN A 120 3.00 -1.68 4.45
C ASN A 120 3.67 -1.36 5.79
N CYS A 121 4.90 -1.80 5.98
CA CYS A 121 5.69 -1.51 7.18
C CYS A 121 7.06 -0.90 6.87
N ALA A 122 7.25 -0.42 5.64
CA ALA A 122 8.49 0.25 5.24
C ALA A 122 8.71 1.55 6.00
N LEU A 123 9.92 1.76 6.50
CA LEU A 123 10.31 3.00 7.18
C LEU A 123 11.15 3.93 6.30
N GLN A 124 11.37 3.60 5.03
CA GLN A 124 12.26 4.36 4.15
C GLN A 124 11.63 4.78 2.82
N ASP A 125 10.32 4.67 2.66
CA ASP A 125 9.64 5.18 1.47
C ASP A 125 9.31 6.67 1.65
N TRP A 126 9.60 7.46 0.62
CA TRP A 126 9.19 8.87 0.54
C TRP A 126 7.79 8.99 -0.08
N VAL A 127 7.55 8.25 -1.15
CA VAL A 127 6.25 8.09 -1.80
C VAL A 127 6.14 6.63 -2.23
N SER A 128 5.07 5.98 -1.81
CA SER A 128 4.84 4.58 -2.17
C SER A 128 3.86 4.50 -3.35
N ASN A 129 4.34 4.10 -4.51
CA ASN A 129 3.46 3.88 -5.68
C ASN A 129 2.36 2.87 -5.39
N THR A 130 2.63 1.89 -4.53
CA THR A 130 1.65 0.87 -4.17
C THR A 130 0.45 1.44 -3.42
N VAL A 131 0.62 2.56 -2.70
CA VAL A 131 -0.48 3.29 -2.06
C VAL A 131 -1.47 3.82 -3.09
N SER A 132 -0.94 4.55 -4.09
CA SER A 132 -1.78 5.14 -5.14
C SER A 132 -2.50 4.09 -5.97
N GLU A 133 -1.81 2.98 -6.26
CA GLU A 133 -2.38 1.86 -6.99
C GLU A 133 -3.50 1.18 -6.19
N ALA A 134 -3.29 0.91 -4.91
CA ALA A 134 -4.30 0.32 -4.03
C ALA A 134 -5.52 1.25 -3.86
N ASP A 135 -5.26 2.54 -3.63
CA ASP A 135 -6.30 3.55 -3.49
C ASP A 135 -7.13 3.68 -4.78
N ALA A 136 -6.48 3.75 -5.95
CA ALA A 136 -7.16 3.80 -7.24
C ALA A 136 -8.04 2.57 -7.53
N LEU A 137 -7.70 1.42 -6.94
CA LEU A 137 -8.43 0.16 -7.05
C LEU A 137 -9.45 -0.04 -5.91
N GLY A 138 -9.60 0.92 -5.01
CA GLY A 138 -10.54 0.81 -3.91
C GLY A 138 -10.12 -0.17 -2.80
N CYS A 139 -8.85 -0.52 -2.72
CA CYS A 139 -8.27 -1.30 -1.64
C CYS A 139 -7.91 -0.37 -0.47
N ASN A 140 -8.35 -0.68 0.74
CA ASN A 140 -7.94 0.07 1.92
C ASN A 140 -6.41 -0.01 2.10
N VAL A 141 -5.81 1.00 2.71
CA VAL A 141 -4.36 1.03 2.94
C VAL A 141 -4.05 1.26 4.42
N LEU A 142 -3.01 0.59 4.94
CA LEU A 142 -2.53 0.73 6.30
C LEU A 142 -1.00 0.87 6.31
N TYR A 143 -0.52 2.02 6.76
CA TYR A 143 0.88 2.42 6.73
C TYR A 143 1.39 2.91 8.09
N PRO A 144 2.71 2.89 8.36
CA PRO A 144 3.23 3.43 9.61
C PRO A 144 3.09 4.96 9.66
N ALA A 145 2.75 5.52 10.81
CA ALA A 145 2.78 6.96 11.07
C ALA A 145 4.24 7.45 11.16
N TYR A 146 4.96 7.41 10.05
CA TYR A 146 6.38 7.70 9.98
C TYR A 146 6.76 8.49 8.73
N ARG A 147 7.71 9.42 8.85
CA ARG A 147 8.24 10.28 7.78
C ARG A 147 7.13 11.00 7.00
N SER A 148 7.01 10.74 5.70
CA SER A 148 6.05 11.40 4.79
C SER A 148 4.66 10.76 4.80
N PHE A 149 4.47 9.58 5.38
CA PHE A 149 3.16 8.93 5.35
C PHE A 149 2.05 9.71 6.06
N PRO A 150 2.28 10.35 7.24
CA PRO A 150 1.26 11.23 7.83
C PRO A 150 0.80 12.34 6.89
N GLU A 151 1.72 12.98 6.16
CA GLU A 151 1.39 14.00 5.16
C GLU A 151 0.64 13.39 3.97
N THR A 152 1.12 12.25 3.45
CA THR A 152 0.51 11.53 2.32
C THR A 152 -0.95 11.16 2.59
N PHE A 153 -1.27 10.78 3.82
CA PHE A 153 -2.62 10.36 4.23
C PHE A 153 -3.41 11.46 4.95
N ALA A 154 -2.98 12.73 4.89
CA ALA A 154 -3.62 13.86 5.60
C ALA A 154 -3.82 13.59 7.10
N ASN A 155 -2.88 12.87 7.73
CA ASN A 155 -2.93 12.43 9.12
C ASN A 155 -4.16 11.56 9.48
N ASP A 156 -4.72 10.84 8.51
CA ASP A 156 -5.88 9.97 8.74
C ASP A 156 -5.51 8.82 9.72
N PRO A 157 -6.07 8.79 10.93
CA PRO A 157 -5.72 7.81 11.96
C PRO A 157 -6.15 6.38 11.58
N ASN A 158 -7.07 6.21 10.62
CA ASN A 158 -7.51 4.89 10.17
C ASN A 158 -6.52 4.24 9.20
N ARG A 159 -5.72 5.05 8.51
CA ARG A 159 -4.71 4.61 7.53
C ARG A 159 -3.30 4.55 8.10
N LEU A 160 -3.09 5.09 9.30
CA LEU A 160 -1.79 5.22 9.93
C LEU A 160 -1.74 4.46 11.25
N TYR A 161 -0.73 3.62 11.44
CA TYR A 161 -0.50 2.93 12.68
C TYR A 161 0.80 3.39 13.36
N ILE A 162 0.89 3.20 14.68
CA ILE A 162 2.10 3.51 15.47
C ILE A 162 3.21 2.55 15.02
N PRO A 163 4.37 3.05 14.53
CA PRO A 163 5.47 2.19 14.08
C PRO A 163 5.82 1.13 15.13
N TRP A 164 6.05 -0.11 14.66
CA TRP A 164 6.37 -1.31 15.46
C TRP A 164 5.30 -1.75 16.48
N SER A 165 4.14 -1.14 16.51
CA SER A 165 3.04 -1.58 17.38
C SER A 165 2.14 -2.57 16.65
N ILE A 166 2.35 -3.87 16.85
CA ILE A 166 1.48 -4.91 16.29
C ILE A 166 0.04 -4.75 16.86
N ASP A 167 -0.11 -4.39 18.12
CA ASP A 167 -1.42 -4.18 18.75
C ASP A 167 -2.23 -3.10 18.03
N ASP A 168 -1.59 -1.96 17.69
CA ASP A 168 -2.27 -0.89 16.94
C ASP A 168 -2.60 -1.31 15.50
N VAL A 169 -1.70 -2.08 14.86
CA VAL A 169 -1.96 -2.67 13.53
C VAL A 169 -3.17 -3.60 13.57
N GLU A 170 -3.26 -4.51 14.53
CA GLU A 170 -4.36 -5.49 14.65
C GLU A 170 -5.72 -4.81 14.79
N VAL A 171 -5.80 -3.79 15.64
CA VAL A 171 -7.04 -3.01 15.82
C VAL A 171 -7.47 -2.35 14.50
N LYS A 172 -6.53 -1.72 13.81
CA LYS A 172 -6.81 -1.00 12.56
C LYS A 172 -7.11 -1.95 11.41
N LEU A 173 -6.38 -3.05 11.28
CA LEU A 173 -6.69 -4.10 10.30
C LEU A 173 -8.10 -4.64 10.49
N GLY A 174 -8.50 -4.93 11.73
CA GLY A 174 -9.84 -5.40 12.04
C GLY A 174 -10.94 -4.42 11.57
N ASN A 175 -10.70 -3.12 11.62
CA ASN A 175 -11.63 -2.10 11.11
C ASN A 175 -11.61 -2.07 9.57
N LEU A 176 -10.43 -1.98 8.96
CA LEU A 176 -10.25 -1.90 7.51
C LEU A 176 -10.71 -3.17 6.76
N LEU A 177 -10.76 -4.32 7.43
CA LEU A 177 -11.31 -5.55 6.85
C LEU A 177 -12.85 -5.57 6.86
N ARG A 178 -13.50 -4.75 7.69
CA ARG A 178 -14.97 -4.71 7.79
C ARG A 178 -15.61 -3.64 6.95
N GLU A 179 -14.95 -2.52 6.76
CA GLU A 179 -15.54 -1.33 6.14
C GLU A 179 -14.61 -0.73 5.08
N ALA A 180 -15.21 -0.29 3.97
CA ALA A 180 -14.52 0.53 2.99
C ALA A 180 -14.17 1.88 3.61
N HIS A 181 -12.90 2.26 3.54
CA HIS A 181 -12.48 3.57 4.00
C HIS A 181 -12.60 4.58 2.85
N HIS A 182 -13.55 5.52 3.01
CA HIS A 182 -14.05 6.36 1.91
C HIS A 182 -13.18 7.56 1.49
N ASN A 183 -11.99 7.74 2.04
CA ASN A 183 -11.05 8.76 1.57
C ASN A 183 -10.23 8.30 0.34
N MET A 184 -10.85 7.50 -0.47
CA MET A 184 -10.31 6.95 -1.68
C MET A 184 -10.31 8.04 -2.75
N GLY A 185 -9.19 8.43 -3.22
CA GLY A 185 -9.06 9.46 -4.23
C GLY A 185 -8.14 10.62 -3.87
N LEU A 186 -7.89 10.86 -2.57
CA LEU A 186 -6.98 11.95 -2.14
C LEU A 186 -5.59 11.86 -2.80
N ILE A 187 -5.07 10.66 -3.02
CA ILE A 187 -3.74 10.48 -3.59
C ILE A 187 -3.76 10.62 -5.11
N SER A 188 -4.78 10.09 -5.80
CA SER A 188 -4.92 10.23 -7.24
C SER A 188 -5.33 11.66 -7.63
N ASP A 189 -6.26 12.26 -6.89
CA ASP A 189 -6.63 13.67 -7.05
C ASP A 189 -5.43 14.58 -6.77
N TRP A 190 -4.61 14.21 -5.82
CA TRP A 190 -3.39 14.93 -5.48
C TRP A 190 -2.34 14.86 -6.59
N THR A 191 -2.20 13.73 -7.26
CA THR A 191 -1.29 13.55 -8.39
C THR A 191 -1.74 14.35 -9.61
N ASP A 192 -3.03 14.30 -9.95
CA ASP A 192 -3.59 15.05 -11.06
C ASP A 192 -3.48 16.56 -10.79
N GLY A 193 -3.85 17.01 -9.60
CA GLY A 193 -3.68 18.41 -9.17
C GLY A 193 -2.20 18.87 -9.12
N THR A 194 -1.26 17.95 -8.86
CA THR A 194 0.17 18.26 -8.89
C THR A 194 0.66 18.50 -10.31
N ILE A 195 0.22 17.71 -11.28
CA ILE A 195 0.58 17.90 -12.69
C ILE A 195 0.08 19.24 -13.19
N ASP A 196 -1.17 19.57 -12.94
CA ASP A 196 -1.77 20.86 -13.33
C ASP A 196 -1.01 22.02 -12.71
N ARG A 197 -0.63 21.92 -11.43
CA ARG A 197 0.16 22.94 -10.74
C ARG A 197 1.55 23.11 -11.35
N VAL A 198 2.23 22.01 -11.71
CA VAL A 198 3.53 22.08 -12.41
C VAL A 198 3.39 22.78 -13.76
N VAL A 199 2.35 22.44 -14.52
CA VAL A 199 2.05 23.09 -15.81
C VAL A 199 1.78 24.58 -15.63
N ASP A 200 1.02 24.98 -14.63
CA ASP A 200 0.73 26.40 -14.34
C ASP A 200 1.99 27.16 -13.93
N ILE A 201 2.86 26.57 -13.11
CA ILE A 201 4.18 27.14 -12.76
C ILE A 201 5.03 27.34 -14.03
N MET A 202 5.11 26.33 -14.89
CA MET A 202 5.87 26.40 -16.14
C MET A 202 5.31 27.44 -17.11
N GLN A 203 4.01 27.72 -17.08
CA GLN A 203 3.33 28.75 -17.86
C GLN A 203 3.37 30.14 -17.22
N GLY A 204 4.05 30.30 -16.08
CA GLY A 204 4.14 31.57 -15.36
C GLY A 204 2.85 31.99 -14.64
N LYS A 205 1.89 31.08 -14.45
CA LYS A 205 0.61 31.31 -13.77
C LYS A 205 0.66 31.04 -12.25
N GLY A 206 1.80 30.57 -11.75
CA GLY A 206 1.96 30.04 -10.38
C GLY A 206 2.43 31.07 -9.34
N SER A 207 2.11 32.34 -9.49
CA SER A 207 2.47 33.38 -8.53
C SER A 207 1.23 34.00 -7.86
N GLU A 208 0.66 33.30 -6.89
CA GLU A 208 -0.03 33.91 -5.75
C GLU A 208 0.16 33.06 -4.51
#